data_a03465ea1e1382f492b7b0ebf4a75f05
#
_entry.id   a03465ea1e1382f492b7b0ebf4a75f05
#
_cell.length_a   1.000
_cell.length_b   1.000
_cell.length_c   1.000
_cell.angle_alpha   90.00
_cell.angle_beta   90.00
_cell.angle_gamma   90.00
#
_symmetry.space_group_name_H-M   'P 1'
#
loop_
_entity.id
_entity.type
_entity.pdbx_description
1 polymer ?
#
loop_
_entity_poly.entity_id
_entity_poly.type
_entity_poly.pdbx_seq_one_letter_code
_entity_poly.pdbx_strand_id
1 'polypeptide(L)'
;MNDFLWVEKYRPKTIAETILPPSLKQTFQQIVNNNELPNMLFTGTAGLGKTTVAKALCNELDLDYIIVNGSEEGNIDTLRGKIKQFASSVSLTGGVKVVILDEADYLNPQSTQPPLRGFIEEFSNNCRFILTCNFKNKIIEPLHSRCGVYEFNTTKKELAELAGEFYKRFVYILGKESVSHQQKDAADLIMKHAPDWRRVLNEAQRYSNIGSCLNINSSSTGVDNYSNLVKLLKEKNFKGMRRWVVDSLDIDAVAIFRGLYDN
;
A
#
# COMPACT_ATOMS: atom_id res chain seq x y z
N MET A 1 -5.44 21.76 5.43
CA MET A 1 -4.03 21.49 5.78
C MET A 1 -3.25 21.23 4.50
N ASN A 2 -2.15 21.95 4.27
CA ASN A 2 -1.26 21.59 3.16
C ASN A 2 -0.47 20.37 3.62
N ASP A 3 -0.83 19.19 3.11
CA ASP A 3 -0.09 17.98 3.41
C ASP A 3 1.31 18.11 2.80
N PHE A 4 2.32 18.13 3.66
CA PHE A 4 3.72 18.24 3.25
C PHE A 4 4.17 16.99 2.48
N LEU A 5 3.66 15.83 2.88
CA LEU A 5 4.04 14.55 2.27
C LEU A 5 3.32 14.34 0.94
N TRP A 6 4.07 14.11 -0.13
CA TRP A 6 3.51 13.86 -1.46
C TRP A 6 2.57 12.66 -1.50
N VAL A 7 2.86 11.64 -0.70
CA VAL A 7 2.02 10.44 -0.56
C VAL A 7 0.61 10.79 -0.11
N GLU A 8 0.45 11.76 0.80
CA GLU A 8 -0.86 12.21 1.27
C GLU A 8 -1.46 13.28 0.35
N LYS A 9 -0.68 14.27 -0.06
CA LYS A 9 -1.10 15.37 -0.94
C LYS A 9 -1.67 14.89 -2.27
N TYR A 10 -1.06 13.86 -2.87
CA TYR A 10 -1.45 13.29 -4.16
C TYR A 10 -2.15 11.93 -4.03
N ARG A 11 -2.67 11.62 -2.85
CA ARG A 11 -3.45 10.40 -2.65
C ARG A 11 -4.69 10.41 -3.54
N PRO A 12 -4.93 9.36 -4.37
CA PRO A 12 -6.15 9.22 -5.15
C PRO A 12 -7.40 9.38 -4.29
N LYS A 13 -8.36 10.14 -4.78
CA LYS A 13 -9.66 10.37 -4.11
C LYS A 13 -10.79 9.57 -4.75
N THR A 14 -10.60 9.13 -6.00
CA THR A 14 -11.57 8.35 -6.76
C THR A 14 -10.94 7.04 -7.23
N ILE A 15 -11.76 6.05 -7.54
CA ILE A 15 -11.29 4.76 -8.10
C ILE A 15 -10.65 4.96 -9.47
N ALA A 16 -11.18 5.89 -10.28
CA ALA A 16 -10.63 6.23 -11.57
C ALA A 16 -9.16 6.68 -11.50
N GLU A 17 -8.80 7.42 -10.44
CA GLU A 17 -7.44 7.92 -10.20
C GLU A 17 -6.49 6.85 -9.64
N THR A 18 -7.01 5.74 -9.12
CA THR A 18 -6.18 4.68 -8.55
C THR A 18 -5.47 3.89 -9.65
N ILE A 19 -4.27 3.41 -9.33
CA ILE A 19 -3.48 2.56 -10.22
C ILE A 19 -3.63 1.13 -9.73
N LEU A 20 -4.47 0.38 -10.40
CA LEU A 20 -4.88 -0.97 -10.05
C LEU A 20 -4.92 -1.87 -11.27
N PRO A 21 -4.74 -3.20 -11.11
CA PRO A 21 -5.04 -4.15 -12.16
C PRO A 21 -6.43 -3.91 -12.76
N PRO A 22 -6.60 -4.00 -14.08
CA PRO A 22 -7.86 -3.66 -14.75
C PRO A 22 -9.08 -4.40 -14.20
N SER A 23 -8.93 -5.66 -13.81
CA SER A 23 -9.98 -6.49 -13.21
C SER A 23 -10.47 -5.92 -11.87
N LEU A 24 -9.54 -5.54 -10.99
CA LEU A 24 -9.88 -4.93 -9.70
C LEU A 24 -10.50 -3.55 -9.89
N LYS A 25 -9.93 -2.74 -10.79
CA LYS A 25 -10.44 -1.40 -11.09
C LYS A 25 -11.88 -1.46 -11.59
N GLN A 26 -12.19 -2.38 -12.51
CA GLN A 26 -13.54 -2.61 -13.01
C GLN A 26 -14.50 -3.04 -11.90
N THR A 27 -14.08 -3.96 -11.04
CA THR A 27 -14.90 -4.43 -9.92
C THR A 27 -15.25 -3.30 -8.96
N PHE A 28 -14.26 -2.49 -8.57
CA PHE A 28 -14.51 -1.36 -7.66
C PHE A 28 -15.35 -0.27 -8.34
N GLN A 29 -15.18 -0.03 -9.63
CA GLN A 29 -16.03 0.90 -10.37
C GLN A 29 -17.49 0.41 -10.45
N GLN A 30 -17.72 -0.89 -10.57
CA GLN A 30 -19.08 -1.46 -10.50
C GLN A 30 -19.71 -1.26 -9.12
N ILE A 31 -18.95 -1.43 -8.04
CA ILE A 31 -19.42 -1.16 -6.67
C ILE A 31 -19.85 0.30 -6.53
N VAL A 32 -19.06 1.23 -7.04
CA VAL A 32 -19.39 2.67 -7.04
C VAL A 32 -20.67 2.92 -7.87
N ASN A 33 -20.74 2.37 -9.08
CA ASN A 33 -21.90 2.58 -9.98
C ASN A 33 -23.19 2.02 -9.40
N ASN A 34 -23.12 0.90 -8.68
CA ASN A 34 -24.30 0.28 -8.03
C ASN A 34 -24.67 0.96 -6.71
N ASN A 35 -23.82 1.84 -6.20
CA ASN A 35 -23.97 2.49 -4.89
C ASN A 35 -24.17 1.49 -3.73
N GLU A 36 -23.56 0.31 -3.82
CA GLU A 36 -23.65 -0.76 -2.84
C GLU A 36 -22.26 -1.21 -2.39
N LEU A 37 -21.91 -0.91 -1.14
CA LEU A 37 -20.64 -1.30 -0.55
C LEU A 37 -20.80 -2.58 0.28
N PRO A 38 -20.21 -3.73 -0.13
CA PRO A 38 -20.18 -4.93 0.70
C PRO A 38 -19.06 -4.85 1.77
N ASN A 39 -19.06 -5.81 2.70
CA ASN A 39 -17.88 -6.01 3.55
C ASN A 39 -16.73 -6.57 2.71
N MET A 40 -15.52 -6.02 2.88
CA MET A 40 -14.36 -6.34 2.05
C MET A 40 -13.12 -6.66 2.85
N LEU A 41 -12.30 -7.54 2.33
CA LEU A 41 -10.97 -7.84 2.81
C LEU A 41 -9.96 -7.63 1.67
N PHE A 42 -9.12 -6.59 1.81
CA PHE A 42 -8.06 -6.27 0.86
C PHE A 42 -6.76 -6.90 1.32
N THR A 43 -6.17 -7.74 0.49
CA THR A 43 -4.92 -8.43 0.79
C THR A 43 -3.86 -8.19 -0.29
N GLY A 44 -2.60 -8.13 0.11
CA GLY A 44 -1.45 -7.91 -0.78
C GLY A 44 -0.31 -7.19 -0.09
N THR A 45 0.85 -7.11 -0.72
CA THR A 45 2.05 -6.48 -0.15
C THR A 45 1.85 -4.99 0.16
N ALA A 46 2.75 -4.41 0.95
CA ALA A 46 2.71 -2.98 1.27
C ALA A 46 2.86 -2.11 0.01
N GLY A 47 2.31 -0.89 0.04
CA GLY A 47 2.47 0.08 -1.03
C GLY A 47 1.55 -0.06 -2.25
N LEU A 48 0.72 -1.14 -2.33
CA LEU A 48 -0.21 -1.40 -3.44
C LEU A 48 -1.51 -0.56 -3.43
N GLY A 49 -1.68 0.33 -2.46
CA GLY A 49 -2.82 1.24 -2.41
C GLY A 49 -4.09 0.69 -1.75
N LYS A 50 -4.04 -0.42 -0.97
CA LYS A 50 -5.20 -0.99 -0.28
C LYS A 50 -6.01 0.05 0.52
N THR A 51 -5.35 0.73 1.45
CA THR A 51 -5.98 1.80 2.27
C THR A 51 -6.44 2.98 1.42
N THR A 52 -5.72 3.29 0.33
CA THR A 52 -6.10 4.33 -0.62
C THR A 52 -7.40 4.00 -1.34
N VAL A 53 -7.55 2.75 -1.80
CA VAL A 53 -8.79 2.27 -2.43
C VAL A 53 -9.95 2.27 -1.45
N ALA A 54 -9.74 1.83 -0.20
CA ALA A 54 -10.77 1.87 0.82
C ALA A 54 -11.29 3.31 1.05
N LYS A 55 -10.39 4.28 1.15
CA LYS A 55 -10.76 5.71 1.27
C LYS A 55 -11.44 6.25 0.01
N ALA A 56 -10.94 5.88 -1.18
CA ALA A 56 -11.51 6.33 -2.45
C ALA A 56 -12.95 5.84 -2.63
N LEU A 57 -13.23 4.57 -2.28
CA LEU A 57 -14.59 4.03 -2.29
C LEU A 57 -15.52 4.81 -1.36
N CYS A 58 -15.09 5.08 -0.13
CA CYS A 58 -15.89 5.85 0.82
C CYS A 58 -16.13 7.28 0.32
N ASN A 59 -15.13 7.93 -0.28
CA ASN A 59 -15.25 9.29 -0.80
C ASN A 59 -16.18 9.36 -2.02
N GLU A 60 -16.11 8.41 -2.97
CA GLU A 60 -16.96 8.39 -4.17
C GLU A 60 -18.42 8.07 -3.83
N LEU A 61 -18.64 7.24 -2.80
CA LEU A 61 -19.98 6.87 -2.33
C LEU A 61 -20.52 7.87 -1.28
N ASP A 62 -19.80 8.92 -0.95
CA ASP A 62 -20.14 9.92 0.08
C ASP A 62 -20.54 9.29 1.42
N LEU A 63 -19.75 8.31 1.87
CA LEU A 63 -20.00 7.55 3.09
C LEU A 63 -19.15 8.06 4.26
N ASP A 64 -19.78 8.17 5.43
CA ASP A 64 -19.06 8.42 6.68
C ASP A 64 -18.17 7.24 7.02
N TYR A 65 -16.88 7.46 7.31
CA TYR A 65 -15.98 6.40 7.70
C TYR A 65 -15.03 6.77 8.84
N ILE A 66 -14.62 5.75 9.59
CA ILE A 66 -13.48 5.83 10.52
C ILE A 66 -12.39 4.86 10.09
N ILE A 67 -11.16 5.22 10.43
CA ILE A 67 -10.01 4.34 10.25
C ILE A 67 -9.51 3.92 11.63
N VAL A 68 -9.38 2.61 11.80
CA VAL A 68 -8.82 1.99 12.99
C VAL A 68 -7.60 1.21 12.56
N ASN A 69 -6.43 1.55 13.09
CA ASN A 69 -5.18 0.89 12.76
C ASN A 69 -4.93 -0.30 13.70
N GLY A 70 -4.89 -1.51 13.15
CA GLY A 70 -4.68 -2.73 13.91
C GLY A 70 -3.31 -2.81 14.58
N SER A 71 -2.31 -2.12 14.04
CA SER A 71 -0.96 -2.08 14.63
C SER A 71 -0.86 -1.15 15.86
N GLU A 72 -1.71 -0.13 15.94
CA GLU A 72 -1.72 0.86 17.03
C GLU A 72 -2.75 0.50 18.12
N GLU A 73 -3.88 -0.07 17.71
CA GLU A 73 -5.04 -0.32 18.59
C GLU A 73 -5.20 -1.82 18.92
N GLY A 74 -4.11 -2.48 19.33
CA GLY A 74 -4.11 -3.90 19.68
C GLY A 74 -5.00 -4.29 20.86
N ASN A 75 -5.55 -3.32 21.62
CA ASN A 75 -6.46 -3.59 22.74
C ASN A 75 -7.91 -3.73 22.23
N ILE A 76 -8.49 -4.91 22.52
CA ILE A 76 -9.86 -5.26 22.12
C ILE A 76 -10.92 -4.29 22.68
N ASP A 77 -10.76 -3.80 23.90
CA ASP A 77 -11.75 -2.93 24.52
C ASP A 77 -11.78 -1.55 23.87
N THR A 78 -10.61 -1.01 23.50
CA THR A 78 -10.50 0.24 22.76
C THR A 78 -11.11 0.10 21.37
N LEU A 79 -10.77 -0.96 20.65
CA LEU A 79 -11.34 -1.28 19.33
C LEU A 79 -12.86 -1.40 19.41
N ARG A 80 -13.37 -2.17 20.39
CA ARG A 80 -14.80 -2.37 20.63
C ARG A 80 -15.51 -1.05 20.91
N GLY A 81 -14.94 -0.21 21.79
CA GLY A 81 -15.50 1.09 22.13
C GLY A 81 -15.65 2.00 20.92
N LYS A 82 -14.58 2.16 20.12
CA LYS A 82 -14.58 3.00 18.92
C LYS A 82 -15.57 2.51 17.86
N ILE A 83 -15.57 1.21 17.57
CA ILE A 83 -16.49 0.64 16.58
C ILE A 83 -17.94 0.82 17.02
N LYS A 84 -18.26 0.46 18.28
CA LYS A 84 -19.62 0.61 18.81
C LYS A 84 -20.09 2.05 18.81
N GLN A 85 -19.28 2.98 19.30
CA GLN A 85 -19.63 4.39 19.32
C GLN A 85 -19.91 4.92 17.91
N PHE A 86 -19.06 4.58 16.95
CA PHE A 86 -19.24 5.01 15.56
C PHE A 86 -20.45 4.34 14.91
N ALA A 87 -20.58 3.01 14.99
CA ALA A 87 -21.67 2.26 14.35
C ALA A 87 -23.05 2.58 14.93
N SER A 88 -23.13 2.93 16.23
CA SER A 88 -24.40 3.28 16.89
C SER A 88 -24.80 4.75 16.71
N SER A 89 -23.91 5.64 16.26
CA SER A 89 -24.25 7.04 15.99
C SER A 89 -24.98 7.17 14.65
N VAL A 90 -25.77 8.23 14.50
CA VAL A 90 -26.49 8.51 13.24
C VAL A 90 -25.47 8.96 12.18
N SER A 91 -25.65 8.52 10.93
CA SER A 91 -24.84 9.03 9.80
C SER A 91 -25.25 10.47 9.48
N LEU A 92 -24.28 11.32 9.19
CA LEU A 92 -24.53 12.70 8.77
C LEU A 92 -25.04 12.78 7.32
N THR A 93 -24.63 11.81 6.49
CA THR A 93 -25.04 11.70 5.07
C THR A 93 -26.29 10.88 4.88
N GLY A 94 -26.81 10.23 5.94
CA GLY A 94 -27.99 9.34 5.88
C GLY A 94 -27.72 7.96 5.25
N GLY A 95 -26.47 7.68 4.88
CA GLY A 95 -26.04 6.41 4.30
C GLY A 95 -25.50 5.42 5.33
N VAL A 96 -25.01 4.29 4.81
CA VAL A 96 -24.30 3.27 5.59
C VAL A 96 -22.94 3.83 6.00
N LYS A 97 -22.50 3.54 7.22
CA LYS A 97 -21.17 3.93 7.70
C LYS A 97 -20.14 2.87 7.38
N VAL A 98 -18.87 3.28 7.35
CA VAL A 98 -17.77 2.35 7.03
C VAL A 98 -16.71 2.36 8.12
N VAL A 99 -16.35 1.19 8.61
CA VAL A 99 -15.18 0.99 9.47
C VAL A 99 -14.06 0.40 8.62
N ILE A 100 -13.00 1.17 8.42
CA ILE A 100 -11.78 0.71 7.77
C ILE A 100 -10.83 0.21 8.86
N LEU A 101 -10.60 -1.10 8.90
CA LEU A 101 -9.62 -1.74 9.78
C LEU A 101 -8.32 -1.89 8.99
N ASP A 102 -7.44 -0.91 9.12
CA ASP A 102 -6.14 -0.92 8.43
C ASP A 102 -5.16 -1.82 9.19
N GLU A 103 -4.33 -2.56 8.47
CA GLU A 103 -3.37 -3.51 9.04
C GLU A 103 -4.01 -4.54 9.98
N ALA A 104 -5.15 -5.11 9.60
CA ALA A 104 -5.90 -6.07 10.42
C ALA A 104 -5.12 -7.36 10.75
N ASP A 105 -4.07 -7.68 10.02
CA ASP A 105 -3.15 -8.79 10.28
C ASP A 105 -2.22 -8.58 11.51
N TYR A 106 -2.19 -7.39 12.09
CA TYR A 106 -1.57 -7.12 13.40
C TYR A 106 -2.52 -7.39 14.58
N LEU A 107 -3.83 -7.47 14.34
CA LEU A 107 -4.79 -7.83 15.38
C LEU A 107 -4.61 -9.28 15.82
N ASN A 108 -4.63 -9.52 17.12
CA ASN A 108 -4.44 -10.86 17.67
C ASN A 108 -5.54 -11.83 17.19
N PRO A 109 -5.20 -12.95 16.52
CA PRO A 109 -6.18 -13.90 15.98
C PRO A 109 -7.02 -14.62 17.04
N GLN A 110 -6.52 -14.71 18.29
CA GLN A 110 -7.20 -15.43 19.37
C GLN A 110 -8.10 -14.52 20.22
N SER A 111 -7.74 -13.24 20.37
CA SER A 111 -8.45 -12.33 21.28
C SER A 111 -9.18 -11.20 20.57
N THR A 112 -8.58 -10.60 19.54
CA THR A 112 -9.10 -9.35 18.93
C THR A 112 -9.89 -9.59 17.66
N GLN A 113 -9.49 -10.55 16.83
CA GLN A 113 -10.23 -10.84 15.59
C GLN A 113 -11.58 -11.53 15.80
N PRO A 114 -11.77 -12.49 16.76
CA PRO A 114 -13.04 -13.17 16.93
C PRO A 114 -14.24 -12.25 17.25
N PRO A 115 -14.13 -11.21 18.09
CA PRO A 115 -15.20 -10.23 18.30
C PRO A 115 -15.58 -9.44 17.05
N LEU A 116 -14.67 -9.21 16.08
CA LEU A 116 -14.99 -8.52 14.83
C LEU A 116 -16.09 -9.25 14.02
N ARG A 117 -16.09 -10.58 14.08
CA ARG A 117 -17.16 -11.38 13.50
C ARG A 117 -18.53 -10.96 14.04
N GLY A 118 -18.63 -10.81 15.37
CA GLY A 118 -19.88 -10.37 16.01
C GLY A 118 -20.26 -8.94 15.59
N PHE A 119 -19.29 -8.04 15.44
CA PHE A 119 -19.57 -6.66 15.00
C PHE A 119 -20.08 -6.58 13.57
N ILE A 120 -19.51 -7.37 12.65
CA ILE A 120 -19.95 -7.44 11.26
C ILE A 120 -21.43 -7.88 11.20
N GLU A 121 -21.85 -8.82 12.05
CA GLU A 121 -23.23 -9.31 12.13
C GLU A 121 -24.14 -8.31 12.86
N GLU A 122 -23.72 -7.80 14.03
CA GLU A 122 -24.50 -6.89 14.88
C GLU A 122 -24.83 -5.57 14.15
N PHE A 123 -23.87 -5.03 13.40
CA PHE A 123 -24.01 -3.73 12.72
C PHE A 123 -24.29 -3.84 11.21
N SER A 124 -24.66 -5.02 10.72
CA SER A 124 -24.86 -5.29 9.29
C SER A 124 -25.86 -4.36 8.60
N ASN A 125 -26.83 -3.82 9.33
CA ASN A 125 -27.82 -2.89 8.78
C ASN A 125 -27.30 -1.47 8.60
N ASN A 126 -26.34 -1.02 9.46
CA ASN A 126 -25.92 0.37 9.56
C ASN A 126 -24.45 0.59 9.19
N CYS A 127 -23.65 -0.48 9.15
CA CYS A 127 -22.21 -0.37 8.98
C CYS A 127 -21.65 -1.43 8.04
N ARG A 128 -20.62 -1.07 7.30
CA ARG A 128 -19.79 -1.98 6.50
C ARG A 128 -18.36 -1.94 6.99
N PHE A 129 -17.65 -3.03 6.74
CA PHE A 129 -16.27 -3.21 7.19
C PHE A 129 -15.38 -3.42 5.98
N ILE A 130 -14.29 -2.65 5.92
CA ILE A 130 -13.20 -2.86 4.97
C ILE A 130 -11.95 -3.18 5.77
N LEU A 131 -11.49 -4.42 5.69
CA LEU A 131 -10.26 -4.86 6.33
C LEU A 131 -9.12 -4.79 5.32
N THR A 132 -7.95 -4.29 5.71
CA THR A 132 -6.75 -4.39 4.91
C THR A 132 -5.72 -5.26 5.62
N CYS A 133 -4.98 -6.07 4.89
CA CYS A 133 -3.90 -6.89 5.45
C CYS A 133 -2.78 -7.09 4.44
N ASN A 134 -1.57 -7.34 4.93
CA ASN A 134 -0.45 -7.75 4.09
C ASN A 134 -0.40 -9.28 3.94
N PHE A 135 -0.80 -10.00 5.00
CA PHE A 135 -0.75 -11.45 5.06
C PHE A 135 -2.15 -12.04 5.28
N LYS A 136 -2.75 -12.58 4.22
CA LYS A 136 -4.09 -13.20 4.24
C LYS A 136 -4.23 -14.29 5.31
N ASN A 137 -3.19 -15.10 5.49
CA ASN A 137 -3.16 -16.21 6.43
C ASN A 137 -3.16 -15.80 7.91
N LYS A 138 -2.93 -14.53 8.23
CA LYS A 138 -3.06 -14.00 9.59
C LYS A 138 -4.49 -13.59 9.96
N ILE A 139 -5.38 -13.55 9.00
CA ILE A 139 -6.80 -13.27 9.22
C ILE A 139 -7.55 -14.58 9.41
N ILE A 140 -8.37 -14.67 10.46
CA ILE A 140 -9.11 -15.90 10.78
C ILE A 140 -10.20 -16.22 9.73
N GLU A 141 -10.41 -17.49 9.45
CA GLU A 141 -11.36 -17.99 8.45
C GLU A 141 -12.79 -17.43 8.60
N PRO A 142 -13.35 -17.25 9.82
CA PRO A 142 -14.66 -16.64 9.99
C PRO A 142 -14.80 -15.22 9.44
N LEU A 143 -13.72 -14.45 9.31
CA LEU A 143 -13.73 -13.13 8.68
C LEU A 143 -13.67 -13.23 7.16
N HIS A 144 -12.94 -14.20 6.61
CA HIS A 144 -12.93 -14.48 5.17
C HIS A 144 -14.32 -14.81 4.63
N SER A 145 -15.10 -15.58 5.37
CA SER A 145 -16.47 -15.98 4.96
C SER A 145 -17.49 -14.84 4.98
N ARG A 146 -17.18 -13.73 5.68
CA ARG A 146 -18.07 -12.56 5.84
C ARG A 146 -17.68 -11.37 4.98
N CYS A 147 -16.52 -11.43 4.36
CA CYS A 147 -15.99 -10.36 3.53
C CYS A 147 -15.68 -10.87 2.12
N GLY A 148 -15.98 -10.07 1.12
CA GLY A 148 -15.45 -10.31 -0.22
C GLY A 148 -13.93 -10.12 -0.20
N VAL A 149 -13.17 -11.14 -0.60
CA VAL A 149 -11.69 -11.09 -0.60
C VAL A 149 -11.20 -10.55 -1.94
N TYR A 150 -10.42 -9.46 -1.89
CA TYR A 150 -9.82 -8.81 -3.04
C TYR A 150 -8.30 -8.84 -2.92
N GLU A 151 -7.65 -9.55 -3.84
CA GLU A 151 -6.20 -9.73 -3.84
C GLU A 151 -5.55 -8.69 -4.73
N PHE A 152 -4.72 -7.84 -4.15
CA PHE A 152 -3.95 -6.80 -4.85
C PHE A 152 -2.65 -7.37 -5.43
N ASN A 153 -2.72 -8.59 -5.97
CA ASN A 153 -1.59 -9.23 -6.61
C ASN A 153 -1.50 -8.80 -8.08
N THR A 154 -0.29 -8.59 -8.54
CA THR A 154 -0.01 -8.21 -9.93
C THR A 154 0.89 -9.24 -10.59
N THR A 155 0.57 -9.64 -11.82
CA THR A 155 1.47 -10.41 -12.66
C THR A 155 2.60 -9.52 -13.21
N LYS A 156 3.70 -10.12 -13.66
CA LYS A 156 4.81 -9.36 -14.26
C LYS A 156 4.35 -8.49 -15.47
N LYS A 157 3.37 -8.99 -16.24
CA LYS A 157 2.83 -8.27 -17.39
C LYS A 157 1.99 -7.06 -16.94
N GLU A 158 1.07 -7.27 -16.02
CA GLU A 158 0.25 -6.20 -15.45
C GLU A 158 1.11 -5.14 -14.75
N LEU A 159 2.19 -5.57 -14.07
CA LEU A 159 3.10 -4.63 -13.41
C LEU A 159 3.72 -3.64 -14.39
N ALA A 160 4.09 -4.08 -15.61
CA ALA A 160 4.63 -3.19 -16.63
C ALA A 160 3.58 -2.16 -17.11
N GLU A 161 2.31 -2.57 -17.28
CA GLU A 161 1.21 -1.69 -17.64
C GLU A 161 0.93 -0.66 -16.53
N LEU A 162 0.85 -1.12 -15.28
CA LEU A 162 0.66 -0.27 -14.09
C LEU A 162 1.82 0.72 -13.88
N ALA A 163 3.06 0.28 -14.12
CA ALA A 163 4.22 1.15 -14.07
C ALA A 163 4.14 2.27 -15.12
N GLY A 164 3.61 1.98 -16.32
CA GLY A 164 3.35 2.97 -17.35
C GLY A 164 2.25 3.98 -16.97
N GLU A 165 1.16 3.51 -16.32
CA GLU A 165 0.13 4.40 -15.78
C GLU A 165 0.68 5.26 -14.63
N PHE A 166 1.44 4.64 -13.72
CA PHE A 166 2.07 5.35 -12.61
C PHE A 166 3.06 6.39 -13.10
N TYR A 167 3.85 6.10 -14.14
CA TYR A 167 4.79 7.04 -14.73
C TYR A 167 4.10 8.34 -15.18
N LYS A 168 2.95 8.25 -15.83
CA LYS A 168 2.17 9.44 -16.24
C LYS A 168 1.76 10.29 -15.03
N ARG A 169 1.25 9.64 -13.98
CA ARG A 169 0.88 10.31 -12.73
C ARG A 169 2.10 10.89 -12.02
N PHE A 170 3.20 10.17 -12.00
CA PHE A 170 4.44 10.58 -11.36
C PHE A 170 5.04 11.84 -12.03
N VAL A 171 5.11 11.88 -13.36
CA VAL A 171 5.53 13.07 -14.12
C VAL A 171 4.63 14.27 -13.84
N TYR A 172 3.32 14.04 -13.74
CA TYR A 172 2.37 15.11 -13.35
C TYR A 172 2.70 15.66 -11.95
N ILE A 173 2.99 14.79 -10.98
CA ILE A 173 3.36 15.19 -9.61
C ILE A 173 4.67 15.98 -9.61
N LEU A 174 5.71 15.50 -10.30
CA LEU A 174 6.99 16.20 -10.42
C LEU A 174 6.83 17.60 -11.04
N GLY A 175 5.98 17.73 -12.05
CA GLY A 175 5.64 19.01 -12.65
C GLY A 175 4.94 19.96 -11.68
N LYS A 176 3.99 19.47 -10.86
CA LYS A 176 3.29 20.27 -9.85
C LYS A 176 4.22 20.74 -8.72
N GLU A 177 5.23 19.94 -8.39
CA GLU A 177 6.24 20.28 -7.36
C GLU A 177 7.46 21.01 -7.95
N SER A 178 7.42 21.36 -9.24
CA SER A 178 8.51 22.07 -9.94
C SER A 178 9.87 21.35 -9.87
N VAL A 179 9.84 20.01 -9.85
CA VAL A 179 11.05 19.19 -9.82
C VAL A 179 11.50 18.87 -11.23
N SER A 180 12.70 19.33 -11.60
CA SER A 180 13.32 18.97 -12.87
C SER A 180 13.73 17.49 -12.85
N HIS A 181 13.50 16.78 -13.95
CA HIS A 181 13.84 15.36 -14.05
C HIS A 181 14.16 14.96 -15.49
N GLN A 182 15.00 13.95 -15.64
CA GLN A 182 15.16 13.24 -16.90
C GLN A 182 14.15 12.07 -16.95
N GLN A 183 13.65 11.77 -18.13
CA GLN A 183 12.69 10.66 -18.30
C GLN A 183 13.29 9.33 -17.81
N LYS A 184 14.60 9.12 -18.06
CA LYS A 184 15.31 7.92 -17.62
C LYS A 184 15.32 7.80 -16.10
N ASP A 185 15.67 8.87 -15.39
CA ASP A 185 15.74 8.85 -13.92
C ASP A 185 14.38 8.54 -13.29
N ALA A 186 13.30 9.13 -13.83
CA ALA A 186 11.95 8.85 -13.37
C ALA A 186 11.55 7.39 -13.60
N ALA A 187 11.87 6.83 -14.78
CA ALA A 187 11.61 5.42 -15.09
C ALA A 187 12.43 4.47 -14.20
N ASP A 188 13.72 4.74 -14.00
CA ASP A 188 14.61 3.92 -13.18
C ASP A 188 14.14 3.89 -11.72
N LEU A 189 13.66 5.03 -11.17
CA LEU A 189 13.11 5.08 -9.82
C LEU A 189 11.85 4.21 -9.67
N ILE A 190 10.96 4.27 -10.66
CA ILE A 190 9.76 3.44 -10.69
C ILE A 190 10.12 1.97 -10.76
N MET A 191 10.99 1.58 -11.69
CA MET A 191 11.40 0.18 -11.87
C MET A 191 12.10 -0.39 -10.65
N LYS A 192 12.85 0.44 -9.93
CA LYS A 192 13.57 0.04 -8.71
C LYS A 192 12.63 -0.32 -7.56
N HIS A 193 11.50 0.35 -7.44
CA HIS A 193 10.61 0.21 -6.27
C HIS A 193 9.23 -0.37 -6.59
N ALA A 194 8.88 -0.53 -7.87
CA ALA A 194 7.61 -1.15 -8.24
C ALA A 194 7.49 -2.57 -7.63
N PRO A 195 6.32 -2.92 -7.11
CA PRO A 195 5.03 -2.23 -7.16
C PRO A 195 4.75 -1.29 -5.97
N ASP A 196 5.73 -0.94 -5.13
CA ASP A 196 5.54 -0.04 -3.98
C ASP A 196 5.55 1.42 -4.43
N TRP A 197 4.39 1.92 -4.87
CA TRP A 197 4.21 3.31 -5.33
C TRP A 197 4.44 4.34 -4.23
N ARG A 198 4.19 3.99 -2.97
CA ARG A 198 4.45 4.84 -1.81
C ARG A 198 5.94 5.13 -1.68
N ARG A 199 6.77 4.10 -1.83
CA ARG A 199 8.22 4.22 -1.76
C ARG A 199 8.78 5.07 -2.89
N VAL A 200 8.24 4.93 -4.12
CA VAL A 200 8.64 5.79 -5.25
C VAL A 200 8.42 7.27 -4.93
N LEU A 201 7.23 7.63 -4.40
CA LEU A 201 6.91 9.01 -4.06
C LEU A 201 7.78 9.57 -2.92
N ASN A 202 8.01 8.77 -1.87
CA ASN A 202 8.86 9.17 -0.75
C ASN A 202 10.31 9.41 -1.17
N GLU A 203 10.87 8.50 -1.99
CA GLU A 203 12.22 8.67 -2.52
C GLU A 203 12.33 9.89 -3.44
N ALA A 204 11.34 10.09 -4.32
CA ALA A 204 11.30 11.27 -5.17
C ALA A 204 11.26 12.57 -4.37
N GLN A 205 10.42 12.63 -3.33
CA GLN A 205 10.34 13.78 -2.44
C GLN A 205 11.66 14.00 -1.69
N ARG A 206 12.33 12.94 -1.25
CA ARG A 206 13.64 13.01 -0.62
C ARG A 206 14.68 13.64 -1.56
N TYR A 207 14.75 13.19 -2.82
CA TYR A 207 15.68 13.73 -3.81
C TYR A 207 15.36 15.19 -4.14
N SER A 208 14.10 15.58 -4.23
CA SER A 208 13.70 16.96 -4.51
C SER A 208 14.12 17.93 -3.41
N ASN A 209 14.09 17.51 -2.14
CA ASN A 209 14.52 18.33 -1.00
C ASN A 209 16.05 18.56 -0.96
N ILE A 210 16.84 17.70 -1.62
CA ILE A 210 18.31 17.80 -1.64
C ILE A 210 18.81 18.69 -2.78
N GLY A 211 18.07 18.84 -3.89
CA GLY A 211 18.62 19.55 -5.05
C GLY A 211 17.65 20.05 -6.11
N SER A 212 16.35 20.09 -5.87
CA SER A 212 15.31 20.48 -6.86
C SER A 212 15.38 19.70 -8.19
N CYS A 213 16.17 18.64 -8.26
CA CYS A 213 16.36 17.79 -9.42
C CYS A 213 16.37 16.33 -9.00
N LEU A 214 15.67 15.49 -9.77
CA LEU A 214 15.66 14.03 -9.56
C LEU A 214 16.96 13.45 -10.16
N ASN A 215 18.04 13.41 -9.38
CA ASN A 215 19.30 12.79 -9.77
C ASN A 215 19.49 11.47 -9.02
N ILE A 216 19.27 10.35 -9.71
CA ILE A 216 19.42 9.00 -9.13
C ILE A 216 20.89 8.54 -9.13
N ASN A 217 21.76 9.20 -9.90
CA ASN A 217 23.17 8.83 -10.09
C ASN A 217 24.05 8.90 -8.83
N SER A 218 23.52 9.35 -7.69
CA SER A 218 24.29 9.41 -6.43
C SER A 218 24.10 8.21 -5.50
N SER A 219 23.22 7.28 -5.84
CA SER A 219 23.05 6.02 -5.09
C SER A 219 23.05 4.86 -6.07
N SER A 220 24.14 4.08 -6.09
CA SER A 220 24.29 2.83 -6.80
C SER A 220 23.01 2.00 -6.69
N THR A 221 22.42 1.67 -7.84
CA THR A 221 21.24 0.83 -7.94
C THR A 221 21.53 -0.54 -7.32
N GLY A 222 20.62 -1.05 -6.49
CA GLY A 222 20.82 -2.33 -5.82
C GLY A 222 21.10 -3.51 -6.78
N VAL A 223 20.68 -3.41 -8.04
CA VAL A 223 20.93 -4.43 -9.08
C VAL A 223 22.42 -4.46 -9.48
N ASP A 224 23.06 -3.30 -9.66
CA ASP A 224 24.51 -3.23 -9.96
C ASP A 224 25.35 -3.70 -8.77
N ASN A 225 24.82 -3.54 -7.54
CA ASN A 225 25.47 -4.03 -6.34
C ASN A 225 25.54 -5.57 -6.28
N TYR A 226 24.45 -6.29 -6.60
CA TYR A 226 24.46 -7.77 -6.57
C TYR A 226 25.37 -8.34 -7.67
N SER A 227 25.37 -7.79 -8.86
CA SER A 227 26.26 -8.20 -9.94
C SER A 227 27.73 -8.06 -9.56
N ASN A 228 28.08 -6.98 -8.86
CA ASN A 228 29.41 -6.79 -8.30
C ASN A 228 29.73 -7.81 -7.21
N LEU A 229 28.80 -8.10 -6.30
CA LEU A 229 29.00 -9.11 -5.26
C LEU A 229 29.21 -10.51 -5.88
N VAL A 230 28.39 -10.89 -6.87
CA VAL A 230 28.54 -12.16 -7.60
C VAL A 230 29.91 -12.26 -8.29
N LYS A 231 30.39 -11.15 -8.88
CA LYS A 231 31.73 -11.09 -9.49
C LYS A 231 32.82 -11.29 -8.45
N LEU A 232 32.75 -10.58 -7.32
CA LEU A 232 33.70 -10.74 -6.21
C LEU A 232 33.69 -12.15 -5.60
N LEU A 233 32.51 -12.79 -5.53
CA LEU A 233 32.36 -14.19 -5.11
C LEU A 233 33.05 -15.15 -6.09
N LYS A 234 32.84 -14.99 -7.41
CA LYS A 234 33.49 -15.80 -8.46
C LYS A 234 35.01 -15.63 -8.45
N GLU A 235 35.49 -14.41 -8.20
CA GLU A 235 36.92 -14.07 -8.11
C GLU A 235 37.55 -14.47 -6.76
N LYS A 236 36.74 -14.97 -5.79
CA LYS A 236 37.16 -15.29 -4.40
C LYS A 236 37.84 -14.11 -3.70
N ASN A 237 37.45 -12.90 -4.02
CA ASN A 237 38.01 -11.68 -3.45
C ASN A 237 37.33 -11.32 -2.11
N PHE A 238 37.78 -11.96 -1.02
CA PHE A 238 37.21 -11.79 0.33
C PHE A 238 37.36 -10.34 0.86
N LYS A 239 38.40 -9.63 0.48
CA LYS A 239 38.59 -8.24 0.89
C LYS A 239 37.59 -7.30 0.22
N GLY A 240 37.33 -7.52 -1.06
CA GLY A 240 36.30 -6.79 -1.80
C GLY A 240 34.88 -7.10 -1.28
N MET A 241 34.59 -8.37 -0.97
CA MET A 241 33.29 -8.76 -0.38
C MET A 241 33.02 -8.11 0.98
N ARG A 242 34.03 -8.07 1.87
CA ARG A 242 33.90 -7.38 3.16
C ARG A 242 33.59 -5.90 3.00
N ARG A 243 34.29 -5.23 2.07
CA ARG A 243 34.04 -3.83 1.79
C ARG A 243 32.65 -3.61 1.24
N TRP A 244 32.20 -4.45 0.30
CA TRP A 244 30.86 -4.40 -0.25
C TRP A 244 29.78 -4.55 0.84
N VAL A 245 29.95 -5.49 1.78
CA VAL A 245 29.01 -5.67 2.91
C VAL A 245 28.96 -4.43 3.81
N VAL A 246 30.11 -3.83 4.12
CA VAL A 246 30.17 -2.60 4.92
C VAL A 246 29.48 -1.43 4.22
N ASP A 247 29.69 -1.30 2.90
CA ASP A 247 29.06 -0.25 2.09
C ASP A 247 27.55 -0.50 1.85
N SER A 248 27.05 -1.70 2.16
CA SER A 248 25.67 -2.14 1.93
C SER A 248 24.93 -2.56 3.23
N LEU A 249 25.35 -2.01 4.38
CA LEU A 249 24.74 -2.33 5.70
C LEU A 249 23.24 -2.01 5.79
N ASP A 250 22.72 -1.18 4.90
CA ASP A 250 21.30 -0.81 4.83
C ASP A 250 20.42 -1.90 4.19
N ILE A 251 21.03 -2.95 3.63
CA ILE A 251 20.31 -4.04 2.96
C ILE A 251 20.12 -5.18 3.95
N ASP A 252 18.88 -5.61 4.13
CA ASP A 252 18.56 -6.78 4.96
C ASP A 252 19.27 -8.04 4.42
N ALA A 253 19.85 -8.83 5.32
CA ALA A 253 20.57 -10.05 4.98
C ALA A 253 19.73 -11.02 4.14
N VAL A 254 18.43 -11.14 4.43
CA VAL A 254 17.50 -11.98 3.66
C VAL A 254 17.35 -11.48 2.22
N ALA A 255 17.32 -10.16 2.03
CA ALA A 255 17.28 -9.54 0.70
C ALA A 255 18.56 -9.79 -0.09
N ILE A 256 19.73 -9.79 0.57
CA ILE A 256 21.02 -10.14 -0.05
C ILE A 256 21.01 -11.60 -0.54
N PHE A 257 20.59 -12.54 0.30
CA PHE A 257 20.53 -13.96 -0.09
C PHE A 257 19.54 -14.21 -1.23
N ARG A 258 18.38 -13.55 -1.22
CA ARG A 258 17.42 -13.61 -2.34
C ARG A 258 18.03 -13.04 -3.62
N GLY A 259 18.63 -11.87 -3.55
CA GLY A 259 19.28 -11.26 -4.72
C GLY A 259 20.43 -12.09 -5.29
N LEU A 260 21.14 -12.86 -4.46
CA LEU A 260 22.15 -13.81 -4.91
C LEU A 260 21.54 -15.07 -5.56
N TYR A 261 20.38 -15.54 -5.10
CA TYR A 261 19.70 -16.71 -5.62
C TYR A 261 19.02 -16.43 -6.97
N ASP A 262 18.51 -15.22 -7.16
CA ASP A 262 17.76 -14.81 -8.36
C ASP A 262 18.67 -14.33 -9.51
N ASN A 263 20.02 -14.18 -9.30
CA ASN A 263 21.05 -13.82 -10.29
C ASN A 263 22.03 -14.96 -10.52
#